data_0ef324fac61b9d7dc4e67baf44d09a3a
#
_entry.id   0ef324fac61b9d7dc4e67baf44d09a3a
#
_cell.length_a   1.000
_cell.length_b   1.000
_cell.length_c   1.000
_cell.angle_alpha   90.00
_cell.angle_beta   90.00
_cell.angle_gamma   90.00
#
_symmetry.space_group_name_H-M   'P 1'
#
loop_
_entity.id
_entity.type
_entity.pdbx_description
1 polymer ?
#
loop_
_entity_poly.entity_id
_entity_poly.type
_entity_poly.pdbx_seq_one_letter_code
_entity_poly.pdbx_strand_id
1 'polypeptide(L)'
;MGLIKAAISSVGGTFADQWKEFIYCDSIPNDVLAVRGRKKTSGRSSNTKGNDNIITSGSGIAVADGQCMIIVEQGRIAEICAEPGEFTFDASTEPSLFCGSLGKGLLNTFRTIGKRFTYGGDAGKDQRVYYFNTKELVDNKFGTPNPVPFRVVDANIGLDVDISVRCNGVYSYKIIDPLLFYTCLLYTSDAADD
;
A
#
# COMPACT_ATOMS: atom_id res chain seq x y z
N MET A 1 12.60 19.53 6.82
CA MET A 1 13.27 18.23 6.72
C MET A 1 12.42 17.22 7.49
N GLY A 2 11.57 16.50 6.77
CA GLY A 2 10.75 15.43 7.32
C GLY A 2 11.63 14.29 7.78
N LEU A 3 11.41 13.79 8.98
CA LEU A 3 12.29 12.81 9.61
C LEU A 3 11.48 11.59 10.03
N ILE A 4 11.41 10.61 9.12
CA ILE A 4 11.53 9.25 9.60
C ILE A 4 13.04 9.03 9.78
N LYS A 5 13.53 9.07 11.01
CA LYS A 5 14.91 8.66 11.28
C LYS A 5 14.96 7.15 11.21
N ALA A 6 15.70 6.62 10.23
CA ALA A 6 16.09 5.22 10.24
C ALA A 6 16.92 4.97 11.51
N ALA A 7 16.33 4.39 12.52
CA ALA A 7 17.06 3.88 13.66
C ALA A 7 17.63 2.51 13.28
N ILE A 8 18.79 2.51 12.64
CA ILE A 8 19.62 1.30 12.58
C ILE A 8 20.17 1.10 13.97
N SER A 9 19.40 0.53 14.86
CA SER A 9 19.92 -0.02 16.10
C SER A 9 19.17 -1.30 16.42
N SER A 10 19.94 -2.33 16.62
CA SER A 10 19.62 -3.60 17.23
C SER A 10 18.96 -3.39 18.62
N VAL A 11 17.72 -2.93 18.67
CA VAL A 11 17.03 -2.69 19.93
C VAL A 11 15.80 -3.59 20.00
N GLY A 12 16.03 -4.88 19.91
CA GLY A 12 15.00 -5.89 20.20
C GLY A 12 14.55 -5.95 21.65
N GLY A 13 15.08 -5.11 22.55
CA GLY A 13 14.79 -5.17 23.97
C GLY A 13 14.23 -3.89 24.60
N THR A 14 14.45 -2.72 24.03
CA THR A 14 14.21 -1.44 24.73
C THR A 14 12.81 -0.86 24.49
N PHE A 15 12.06 -1.33 23.49
CA PHE A 15 10.72 -0.81 23.20
C PHE A 15 9.60 -1.40 24.08
N ALA A 16 9.89 -2.38 24.91
CA ALA A 16 8.90 -3.02 25.77
C ALA A 16 8.41 -2.12 26.92
N ASP A 17 9.18 -1.11 27.30
CA ASP A 17 8.91 -0.26 28.47
C ASP A 17 8.42 1.16 28.15
N GLN A 18 8.37 1.53 26.88
CA GLN A 18 7.83 2.83 26.48
C GLN A 18 6.48 2.66 25.81
N TRP A 19 5.53 3.48 26.17
CA TRP A 19 4.12 3.58 25.74
C TRP A 19 3.94 3.80 24.22
N LYS A 20 4.91 3.42 23.41
CA LYS A 20 4.95 3.64 21.97
C LYS A 20 4.41 2.42 21.26
N GLU A 21 3.59 2.68 20.27
CA GLU A 21 3.03 1.66 19.40
C GLU A 21 4.07 1.16 18.41
N PHE A 22 3.93 -0.09 17.98
CA PHE A 22 4.71 -0.65 16.90
C PHE A 22 3.76 -1.11 15.80
N ILE A 23 3.90 -0.51 14.62
CA ILE A 23 3.05 -0.80 13.48
C ILE A 23 3.83 -1.64 12.48
N TYR A 24 3.24 -2.73 12.05
CA TYR A 24 3.86 -3.64 11.10
C TYR A 24 2.82 -4.28 10.19
N CYS A 25 3.31 -4.90 9.14
CA CYS A 25 2.55 -5.78 8.27
C CYS A 25 3.29 -7.10 8.13
N ASP A 26 2.57 -8.20 8.32
CA ASP A 26 3.08 -9.52 7.99
C ASP A 26 3.37 -9.63 6.49
N SER A 27 3.98 -10.72 6.06
CA SER A 27 4.17 -11.00 4.64
C SER A 27 2.84 -10.92 3.90
N ILE A 28 2.74 -10.02 2.92
CA ILE A 28 1.53 -9.88 2.11
C ILE A 28 1.47 -11.06 1.12
N PRO A 29 0.37 -11.84 1.12
CA PRO A 29 0.16 -12.93 0.15
C PRO A 29 0.17 -12.42 -1.31
N ASN A 30 0.44 -13.32 -2.26
CA ASN A 30 0.55 -12.95 -3.67
C ASN A 30 -0.79 -12.59 -4.34
N ASP A 31 -1.90 -12.87 -3.71
CA ASP A 31 -3.26 -12.51 -4.17
C ASP A 31 -3.76 -11.19 -3.57
N VAL A 32 -2.97 -10.56 -2.68
CA VAL A 32 -3.33 -9.33 -1.99
C VAL A 32 -2.43 -8.18 -2.44
N LEU A 33 -3.05 -7.09 -2.86
CA LEU A 33 -2.37 -5.88 -3.37
C LEU A 33 -2.00 -4.90 -2.27
N ALA A 34 -2.90 -4.71 -1.31
CA ALA A 34 -2.70 -3.79 -0.22
C ALA A 34 -3.39 -4.29 1.05
N VAL A 35 -2.81 -3.97 2.20
CA VAL A 35 -3.37 -4.28 3.51
C VAL A 35 -3.20 -3.09 4.44
N ARG A 36 -4.08 -2.97 5.42
CA ARG A 36 -3.93 -2.00 6.50
C ARG A 36 -2.90 -2.49 7.51
N GLY A 37 -2.03 -1.60 7.98
CA GLY A 37 -1.04 -1.88 9.02
C GLY A 37 -1.71 -2.27 10.35
N ARG A 38 -1.08 -3.17 11.07
CA ARG A 38 -1.55 -3.65 12.36
C ARG A 38 -0.67 -3.11 13.48
N LYS A 39 -1.28 -2.68 14.57
CA LYS A 39 -0.57 -2.34 15.79
C LYS A 39 -0.20 -3.62 16.55
N LYS A 40 1.05 -3.73 16.96
CA LYS A 40 1.50 -4.82 17.84
C LYS A 40 1.05 -4.51 19.26
N THR A 41 0.00 -5.15 19.69
CA THR A 41 -0.43 -5.11 21.10
C THR A 41 0.34 -6.18 21.85
N SER A 42 1.34 -5.79 22.66
CA SER A 42 1.94 -6.72 23.61
C SER A 42 0.98 -6.86 24.82
N GLY A 43 0.85 -8.05 25.40
CA GLY A 43 -0.01 -8.29 26.57
C GLY A 43 0.39 -7.52 27.83
N ARG A 44 1.44 -6.69 27.79
CA ARG A 44 1.87 -5.73 28.81
C ARG A 44 1.50 -4.28 28.49
N SER A 45 0.99 -4.00 27.31
CA SER A 45 0.53 -2.66 26.97
C SER A 45 -0.81 -2.40 27.66
N SER A 46 -0.86 -1.46 28.58
CA SER A 46 -2.10 -1.01 29.23
C SER A 46 -3.00 -0.18 28.30
N ASN A 47 -2.55 0.12 27.08
CA ASN A 47 -3.28 0.91 26.09
C ASN A 47 -4.12 0.02 25.16
N THR A 48 -5.03 -0.78 25.75
CA THR A 48 -6.01 -1.59 25.00
C THR A 48 -7.23 -0.78 24.52
N LYS A 49 -7.31 0.50 24.90
CA LYS A 49 -8.40 1.44 24.54
C LYS A 49 -7.97 2.55 23.60
N GLY A 50 -6.74 2.51 23.07
CA GLY A 50 -6.26 3.49 22.10
C GLY A 50 -7.06 3.40 20.80
N ASN A 51 -7.40 4.55 20.24
CA ASN A 51 -8.02 4.63 18.92
C ASN A 51 -7.04 4.07 17.87
N ASP A 52 -7.46 3.06 17.12
CA ASP A 52 -6.61 2.42 16.08
C ASP A 52 -6.19 3.40 14.98
N ASN A 53 -6.86 4.53 14.90
CA ASN A 53 -6.66 5.56 13.90
C ASN A 53 -5.75 6.72 14.35
N ILE A 54 -5.02 6.57 15.47
CA ILE A 54 -4.06 7.58 15.93
C ILE A 54 -2.71 6.94 16.11
N ILE A 55 -1.68 7.51 15.49
CA ILE A 55 -0.29 7.09 15.62
C ILE A 55 0.42 8.06 16.54
N THR A 56 0.89 7.57 17.67
CA THR A 56 1.63 8.39 18.63
C THR A 56 3.00 8.76 18.06
N SER A 57 3.40 10.03 18.19
CA SER A 57 4.76 10.44 17.82
C SER A 57 5.81 9.64 18.58
N GLY A 58 6.78 9.11 17.86
CA GLY A 58 7.79 8.20 18.37
C GLY A 58 7.42 6.71 18.25
N SER A 59 6.26 6.37 17.67
CA SER A 59 5.90 4.98 17.36
C SER A 59 6.84 4.39 16.32
N GLY A 60 7.14 3.09 16.46
CA GLY A 60 7.93 2.34 15.49
C GLY A 60 7.07 1.85 14.34
N ILE A 61 7.60 1.92 13.12
CA ILE A 61 6.96 1.38 11.93
C ILE A 61 7.95 0.50 11.20
N ALA A 62 7.59 -0.75 10.95
CA ALA A 62 8.41 -1.68 10.19
C ALA A 62 7.92 -1.81 8.76
N VAL A 63 8.84 -1.76 7.80
CA VAL A 63 8.60 -2.00 6.37
C VAL A 63 9.46 -3.19 5.96
N ALA A 64 8.83 -4.25 5.45
CA ALA A 64 9.54 -5.41 4.96
C ALA A 64 9.95 -5.23 3.48
N ASP A 65 10.92 -6.05 3.05
CA ASP A 65 11.28 -6.09 1.63
C ASP A 65 10.09 -6.51 0.75
N GLY A 66 9.95 -5.86 -0.39
CA GLY A 66 8.81 -6.06 -1.29
C GLY A 66 7.51 -5.40 -0.81
N GLN A 67 7.58 -4.49 0.16
CA GLN A 67 6.46 -3.67 0.62
C GLN A 67 6.75 -2.19 0.41
N CYS A 68 5.69 -1.43 0.21
CA CYS A 68 5.72 0.04 0.31
C CYS A 68 4.67 0.46 1.33
N MET A 69 5.08 1.23 2.32
CA MET A 69 4.21 1.78 3.34
C MET A 69 3.78 3.20 2.97
N ILE A 70 2.50 3.50 3.18
CA ILE A 70 1.94 4.86 3.06
C ILE A 70 1.19 5.19 4.34
N ILE A 71 1.49 6.35 4.93
CA ILE A 71 0.74 6.93 6.04
C ILE A 71 -0.22 7.96 5.47
N VAL A 72 -1.48 7.79 5.79
CA VAL A 72 -2.57 8.69 5.41
C VAL A 72 -3.09 9.38 6.65
N GLU A 73 -3.17 10.70 6.61
CA GLU A 73 -3.70 11.54 7.69
C GLU A 73 -4.87 12.35 7.15
N GLN A 74 -6.08 12.12 7.69
CA GLN A 74 -7.32 12.79 7.23
C GLN A 74 -7.53 12.70 5.70
N GLY A 75 -7.32 11.52 5.13
CA GLY A 75 -7.41 11.31 3.68
C GLY A 75 -6.24 11.88 2.87
N ARG A 76 -5.22 12.44 3.53
CA ARG A 76 -4.03 13.01 2.88
C ARG A 76 -2.82 12.12 3.11
N ILE A 77 -1.99 11.97 2.12
CA ILE A 77 -0.76 11.23 2.24
C ILE A 77 0.25 12.07 3.02
N ALA A 78 0.58 11.60 4.23
CA ALA A 78 1.55 12.23 5.10
C ALA A 78 2.98 11.71 4.80
N GLU A 79 3.15 10.39 4.65
CA GLU A 79 4.46 9.80 4.44
C GLU A 79 4.41 8.59 3.53
N ILE A 80 5.53 8.32 2.84
CA ILE A 80 5.70 7.15 2.00
C ILE A 80 7.09 6.56 2.26
N CYS A 81 7.15 5.26 2.50
CA CYS A 81 8.40 4.54 2.65
C CYS A 81 8.39 3.22 1.86
N ALA A 82 9.32 3.08 0.93
CA ALA A 82 9.56 1.86 0.16
C ALA A 82 10.93 1.24 0.45
N GLU A 83 11.62 1.74 1.48
CA GLU A 83 12.89 1.20 1.95
C GLU A 83 12.60 0.19 3.08
N PRO A 84 13.14 -1.04 3.00
CA PRO A 84 13.03 -1.99 4.08
C PRO A 84 13.73 -1.48 5.34
N GLY A 85 13.10 -1.64 6.49
CA GLY A 85 13.69 -1.23 7.77
C GLY A 85 12.66 -0.89 8.82
N GLU A 86 13.18 -0.42 9.96
CA GLU A 86 12.38 0.11 11.06
C GLU A 86 12.56 1.63 11.13
N PHE A 87 11.45 2.33 11.19
CA PHE A 87 11.39 3.78 11.19
C PHE A 87 10.64 4.27 12.42
N THR A 88 10.97 5.47 12.88
CA THR A 88 10.24 6.13 13.98
C THR A 88 9.38 7.23 13.39
N PHE A 89 8.08 7.17 13.66
CA PHE A 89 7.13 8.19 13.24
C PHE A 89 7.31 9.47 14.07
N ASP A 90 7.44 10.62 13.40
CA ASP A 90 7.50 11.94 14.04
C ASP A 90 6.40 12.85 13.48
N ALA A 91 5.37 13.08 14.28
CA ALA A 91 4.22 13.89 13.89
C ALA A 91 4.52 15.40 13.76
N SER A 92 5.71 15.85 14.20
CA SER A 92 6.11 17.28 14.18
C SER A 92 6.73 17.72 12.87
N THR A 93 6.96 16.80 11.93
CA THR A 93 7.72 17.05 10.71
C THR A 93 6.85 17.13 9.47
N GLU A 94 7.36 17.82 8.44
CA GLU A 94 6.73 17.86 7.12
C GLU A 94 6.71 16.47 6.46
N PRO A 95 5.75 16.23 5.54
CA PRO A 95 5.66 14.97 4.81
C PRO A 95 6.98 14.54 4.19
N SER A 96 7.36 13.30 4.39
CA SER A 96 8.61 12.75 3.89
C SER A 96 8.40 11.60 2.91
N LEU A 97 9.36 11.42 2.03
CA LEU A 97 9.32 10.43 0.97
C LEU A 97 10.64 9.64 0.94
N PHE A 98 10.53 8.34 1.17
CA PHE A 98 11.63 7.38 1.03
C PHE A 98 11.30 6.42 -0.11
N CYS A 99 11.93 6.66 -1.26
CA CYS A 99 11.56 5.97 -2.50
C CYS A 99 12.13 4.56 -2.64
N GLY A 100 13.21 4.25 -1.94
CA GLY A 100 13.89 2.96 -2.09
C GLY A 100 14.11 2.58 -3.56
N SER A 101 13.72 1.38 -3.91
CA SER A 101 13.83 0.85 -5.28
C SER A 101 12.80 1.40 -6.27
N LEU A 102 11.76 2.10 -5.82
CA LEU A 102 10.68 2.61 -6.67
C LEU A 102 11.01 3.93 -7.39
N GLY A 103 12.09 4.59 -7.00
CA GLY A 103 12.79 5.60 -7.76
C GLY A 103 11.99 6.86 -8.16
N LYS A 104 12.32 7.39 -9.34
CA LYS A 104 11.88 8.71 -9.82
C LYS A 104 10.37 8.83 -10.10
N GLY A 105 9.69 7.74 -10.42
CA GLY A 105 8.25 7.75 -10.71
C GLY A 105 7.43 8.18 -9.49
N LEU A 106 7.69 7.53 -8.36
CA LEU A 106 7.01 7.81 -7.10
C LEU A 106 7.25 9.25 -6.61
N LEU A 107 8.47 9.77 -6.80
CA LEU A 107 8.82 11.15 -6.47
C LEU A 107 7.98 12.17 -7.26
N ASN A 108 7.81 11.95 -8.56
CA ASN A 108 7.04 12.84 -9.40
C ASN A 108 5.55 12.81 -9.05
N THR A 109 5.00 11.63 -8.80
CA THR A 109 3.62 11.44 -8.36
C THR A 109 3.36 12.13 -7.03
N PHE A 110 4.27 11.95 -6.05
CA PHE A 110 4.18 12.62 -4.75
C PHE A 110 4.21 14.15 -4.86
N ARG A 111 5.12 14.71 -5.68
CA ARG A 111 5.16 16.17 -5.91
C ARG A 111 3.88 16.72 -6.53
N THR A 112 3.26 15.94 -7.41
CA THR A 112 2.02 16.35 -8.10
C THR A 112 0.83 16.31 -7.16
N ILE A 113 0.74 15.27 -6.35
CA ILE A 113 -0.36 15.08 -5.38
C ILE A 113 -0.17 16.00 -4.17
N GLY A 114 1.04 16.11 -3.62
CA GLY A 114 1.34 16.94 -2.47
C GLY A 114 0.94 18.42 -2.64
N LYS A 115 1.05 18.95 -3.85
CA LYS A 115 0.61 20.32 -4.16
C LYS A 115 -0.90 20.53 -4.04
N ARG A 116 -1.71 19.49 -4.10
CA ARG A 116 -3.18 19.56 -4.01
C ARG A 116 -3.70 19.59 -2.58
N PHE A 117 -2.86 19.26 -1.59
CA PHE A 117 -3.29 19.01 -0.23
C PHE A 117 -2.77 19.99 0.84
N THR A 118 -2.40 21.20 0.49
CA THR A 118 -1.72 22.15 1.38
C THR A 118 -2.65 22.96 2.31
N TYR A 119 -3.88 22.56 2.60
CA TYR A 119 -4.76 23.33 3.49
C TYR A 119 -5.50 22.48 4.51
N GLY A 120 -5.36 22.83 5.79
CA GLY A 120 -6.40 22.72 6.81
C GLY A 120 -6.05 22.08 8.13
N GLY A 121 -6.18 22.85 9.14
CA GLY A 121 -6.85 22.73 10.42
C GLY A 121 -6.54 21.55 11.35
N ASP A 122 -6.25 21.92 12.57
CA ASP A 122 -6.01 21.12 13.77
C ASP A 122 -7.32 20.48 14.29
N ALA A 123 -7.67 19.31 13.79
CA ALA A 123 -8.76 18.50 14.37
C ALA A 123 -8.32 17.05 14.46
N GLY A 124 -8.86 16.32 15.45
CA GLY A 124 -8.47 14.94 15.82
C GLY A 124 -8.07 14.08 14.63
N LYS A 125 -6.80 13.74 14.57
CA LYS A 125 -6.13 13.25 13.35
C LYS A 125 -6.46 11.79 13.15
N ASP A 126 -7.27 11.46 12.14
CA ASP A 126 -7.41 10.09 11.65
C ASP A 126 -6.18 9.73 10.81
N GLN A 127 -5.35 8.86 11.36
CA GLN A 127 -4.11 8.40 10.74
C GLN A 127 -4.22 6.90 10.45
N ARG A 128 -3.98 6.53 9.20
CA ARG A 128 -4.04 5.14 8.73
C ARG A 128 -2.74 4.76 8.04
N VAL A 129 -2.25 3.55 8.30
CA VAL A 129 -1.07 3.00 7.63
C VAL A 129 -1.50 1.93 6.66
N TYR A 130 -1.08 2.04 5.42
CA TYR A 130 -1.31 1.04 4.38
C TYR A 130 0.01 0.48 3.89
N TYR A 131 0.03 -0.82 3.65
CA TYR A 131 1.16 -1.53 3.05
C TYR A 131 0.76 -2.09 1.71
N PHE A 132 1.53 -1.78 0.68
CA PHE A 132 1.33 -2.22 -0.70
C PHE A 132 2.33 -3.29 -1.06
N ASN A 133 1.86 -4.32 -1.75
CA ASN A 133 2.70 -5.38 -2.27
C ASN A 133 3.41 -4.87 -3.54
N THR A 134 4.73 -4.70 -3.46
CA THR A 134 5.57 -4.25 -4.59
C THR A 134 6.34 -5.40 -5.24
N LYS A 135 6.07 -6.65 -4.82
CA LYS A 135 6.59 -7.85 -5.49
C LYS A 135 5.85 -8.08 -6.82
N GLU A 136 6.42 -8.89 -7.68
CA GLU A 136 5.70 -9.39 -8.85
C GLU A 136 4.67 -10.42 -8.41
N LEU A 137 3.41 -10.17 -8.77
CA LEU A 137 2.28 -11.04 -8.47
C LEU A 137 2.07 -11.95 -9.67
N VAL A 138 2.46 -13.20 -9.52
CA VAL A 138 2.44 -14.23 -10.57
C VAL A 138 1.17 -15.08 -10.49
N ASP A 139 0.98 -15.95 -11.49
CA ASP A 139 -0.08 -16.97 -11.53
C ASP A 139 -1.51 -16.43 -11.53
N ASN A 140 -1.72 -15.20 -12.01
CA ASN A 140 -3.07 -14.66 -12.19
C ASN A 140 -3.71 -15.30 -13.41
N LYS A 141 -4.73 -16.12 -13.19
CA LYS A 141 -5.40 -16.87 -14.25
C LYS A 141 -6.55 -16.06 -14.87
N PHE A 142 -6.66 -16.13 -16.18
CA PHE A 142 -7.82 -15.61 -16.90
C PHE A 142 -8.35 -16.65 -17.87
N GLY A 143 -9.62 -16.52 -18.24
CA GLY A 143 -10.22 -17.41 -19.20
C GLY A 143 -11.67 -17.07 -19.51
N THR A 144 -12.17 -17.64 -20.59
CA THR A 144 -13.57 -17.54 -20.96
C THR A 144 -14.36 -18.64 -20.24
N PRO A 145 -15.30 -18.30 -19.34
CA PRO A 145 -16.12 -19.31 -18.62
C PRO A 145 -16.99 -20.10 -19.61
N ASN A 146 -17.53 -19.42 -20.62
CA ASN A 146 -18.32 -20.05 -21.68
C ASN A 146 -17.61 -19.92 -23.03
N PRO A 147 -17.77 -20.91 -23.94
CA PRO A 147 -17.28 -20.78 -25.30
C PRO A 147 -17.89 -19.57 -25.99
N VAL A 148 -17.08 -18.80 -26.68
CA VAL A 148 -17.51 -17.65 -27.48
C VAL A 148 -17.75 -18.15 -28.91
N PRO A 149 -18.98 -18.01 -29.48
CA PRO A 149 -19.26 -18.39 -30.86
C PRO A 149 -18.47 -17.46 -31.81
N PHE A 150 -17.84 -18.05 -32.80
CA PHE A 150 -17.07 -17.36 -33.81
C PHE A 150 -17.30 -17.97 -35.17
N ARG A 151 -17.73 -17.15 -36.15
CA ARG A 151 -17.95 -17.60 -37.53
C ARG A 151 -16.70 -17.38 -38.37
N VAL A 152 -16.22 -18.43 -39.00
CA VAL A 152 -15.09 -18.40 -39.91
C VAL A 152 -15.61 -18.52 -41.34
N VAL A 153 -15.31 -17.52 -42.17
CA VAL A 153 -15.69 -17.48 -43.58
C VAL A 153 -14.43 -17.29 -44.42
N ASP A 154 -14.19 -18.20 -45.37
CA ASP A 154 -13.19 -18.03 -46.41
C ASP A 154 -13.87 -18.26 -47.79
N ALA A 155 -14.07 -17.16 -48.50
CA ALA A 155 -14.73 -17.16 -49.81
C ALA A 155 -13.93 -17.88 -50.91
N ASN A 156 -12.57 -17.96 -50.76
CA ASN A 156 -11.71 -18.57 -51.79
C ASN A 156 -11.85 -20.10 -51.83
N ILE A 157 -12.14 -20.71 -50.69
CA ILE A 157 -12.33 -22.16 -50.59
C ILE A 157 -13.75 -22.57 -50.26
N GLY A 158 -14.67 -21.60 -50.22
CA GLY A 158 -16.07 -21.87 -49.88
C GLY A 158 -16.31 -22.33 -48.47
N LEU A 159 -15.44 -21.98 -47.53
CA LEU A 159 -15.56 -22.36 -46.11
C LEU A 159 -16.50 -21.36 -45.39
N ASP A 160 -17.56 -21.88 -44.73
CA ASP A 160 -18.42 -21.11 -43.85
C ASP A 160 -18.82 -22.00 -42.68
N VAL A 161 -18.18 -21.82 -41.52
CA VAL A 161 -18.37 -22.64 -40.34
C VAL A 161 -18.47 -21.81 -39.07
N ASP A 162 -19.35 -22.22 -38.19
CA ASP A 162 -19.44 -21.69 -36.83
C ASP A 162 -18.60 -22.56 -35.90
N ILE A 163 -17.68 -21.92 -35.17
CA ILE A 163 -16.81 -22.57 -34.18
C ILE A 163 -17.04 -21.95 -32.81
N SER A 164 -16.70 -22.68 -31.78
CA SER A 164 -16.72 -22.19 -30.40
C SER A 164 -15.28 -22.09 -29.89
N VAL A 165 -14.89 -20.90 -29.46
CA VAL A 165 -13.53 -20.61 -29.03
C VAL A 165 -13.49 -20.46 -27.51
N ARG A 166 -12.54 -21.13 -26.86
CA ARG A 166 -12.17 -20.90 -25.47
C ARG A 166 -10.73 -20.40 -25.40
N CYS A 167 -10.53 -19.41 -24.54
CA CYS A 167 -9.23 -18.87 -24.25
C CYS A 167 -8.94 -19.00 -22.75
N ASN A 168 -7.74 -19.37 -22.40
CA ASN A 168 -7.23 -19.33 -21.03
C ASN A 168 -5.75 -18.96 -21.05
N GLY A 169 -5.29 -18.42 -19.93
CA GLY A 169 -3.89 -18.05 -19.80
C GLY A 169 -3.57 -17.62 -18.36
N VAL A 170 -2.32 -17.25 -18.19
CA VAL A 170 -1.77 -16.77 -16.92
C VAL A 170 -1.02 -15.47 -17.21
N TYR A 171 -1.10 -14.50 -16.32
CA TYR A 171 -0.35 -13.26 -16.41
C TYR A 171 0.26 -12.90 -15.06
N SER A 172 1.28 -12.07 -15.08
CA SER A 172 1.84 -11.45 -13.89
C SER A 172 1.72 -9.94 -13.97
N TYR A 173 1.71 -9.28 -12.82
CA TYR A 173 1.73 -7.84 -12.71
C TYR A 173 2.43 -7.37 -11.44
N LYS A 174 2.83 -6.10 -11.41
CA LYS A 174 3.52 -5.48 -10.30
C LYS A 174 3.01 -4.07 -10.10
N ILE A 175 2.81 -3.66 -8.83
CA ILE A 175 2.53 -2.26 -8.50
C ILE A 175 3.83 -1.47 -8.63
N ILE A 176 3.91 -0.58 -9.61
CA ILE A 176 5.06 0.29 -9.86
C ILE A 176 4.94 1.59 -9.08
N ASP A 177 3.71 2.13 -8.97
CA ASP A 177 3.41 3.35 -8.24
C ASP A 177 2.29 3.11 -7.22
N PRO A 178 2.66 2.76 -5.96
CA PRO A 178 1.69 2.55 -4.89
C PRO A 178 0.87 3.80 -4.54
N LEU A 179 1.43 4.98 -4.77
CA LEU A 179 0.77 6.25 -4.50
C LEU A 179 -0.37 6.51 -5.47
N LEU A 180 -0.10 6.30 -6.76
CA LEU A 180 -1.12 6.39 -7.80
C LEU A 180 -2.21 5.34 -7.58
N PHE A 181 -1.82 4.12 -7.20
CA PHE A 181 -2.75 3.06 -6.87
C PHE A 181 -3.67 3.46 -5.71
N TYR A 182 -3.12 4.01 -4.62
CA TYR A 182 -3.90 4.48 -3.48
C TYR A 182 -4.91 5.55 -3.90
N THR A 183 -4.46 6.58 -4.61
CA THR A 183 -5.32 7.71 -4.98
C THR A 183 -6.41 7.37 -5.98
N CYS A 184 -6.19 6.37 -6.84
CA CYS A 184 -7.17 5.97 -7.85
C CYS A 184 -8.17 4.93 -7.36
N LEU A 185 -7.79 4.06 -6.46
CA LEU A 185 -8.60 2.90 -6.08
C LEU A 185 -9.02 2.89 -4.61
N LEU A 186 -8.11 3.18 -3.68
CA LEU A 186 -8.41 3.06 -2.25
C LEU A 186 -9.03 4.33 -1.67
N TYR A 187 -8.63 5.50 -2.14
CA TYR A 187 -9.20 6.75 -1.65
C TYR A 187 -10.72 6.87 -1.89
N THR A 188 -11.19 6.32 -3.00
CA THR A 188 -12.63 6.34 -3.35
C THR A 188 -13.44 5.34 -2.55
N SER A 189 -12.86 4.20 -2.14
CA SER A 189 -13.56 3.20 -1.32
C SER A 189 -13.63 3.59 0.15
N ASP A 190 -12.59 4.23 0.67
CA ASP A 190 -12.50 4.68 2.06
C ASP A 190 -13.50 5.84 2.35
N ALA A 191 -13.82 6.63 1.33
CA ALA A 191 -14.82 7.71 1.40
C ALA A 191 -16.27 7.21 1.28
N ALA A 192 -16.50 5.94 0.95
CA ALA A 192 -17.82 5.35 0.83
C ALA A 192 -18.28 4.59 2.09
N ASP A 193 -17.35 4.37 3.04
CA ASP A 193 -17.61 3.65 4.30
C ASP A 193 -17.90 4.60 5.49
N ASP A 194 -17.88 5.94 5.30
CA ASP A 194 -18.33 6.98 6.21
C ASP A 194 -19.77 7.46 5.82
#